data_776e3db653a4f8648da160334dc13711
#
_entry.id   776e3db653a4f8648da160334dc13711
#
_cell.length_a   1.000
_cell.length_b   1.000
_cell.length_c   1.000
_cell.angle_alpha   90.00
_cell.angle_beta   90.00
_cell.angle_gamma   90.00
#
_symmetry.space_group_name_H-M   'P 1'
#
loop_
_entity.id
_entity.type
_entity.pdbx_description
1 polymer ?
#
loop_
_entity_poly.entity_id
_entity_poly.type
_entity_poly.pdbx_seq_one_letter_code
_entity_poly.pdbx_strand_id
1 'polypeptide(L)'
;MTDESLMQAISSGDKRAFDEVYERYAAALLRYFMRMLWRDREKSEDFVHDLFAKIVRKPEYFDTSRSFKTWVYSVANNMCKNEYKKQEVRKGMSNGLDNHYSLYDKNTNVMNEVQDNFFQEAFQKSLVDLDDKHREAFSLRHLEGLSIKEIAEVLEINEGTVKSRLFYATKYLAESLKEFNPVENR
;
A
#
# COMPACT_ATOMS: atom_id res chain seq x y z
N MET A 1 1.63 -1.29 -24.58
CA MET A 1 2.89 -1.99 -24.26
C MET A 1 2.73 -2.66 -22.90
N THR A 2 3.41 -3.79 -22.67
CA THR A 2 3.46 -4.40 -21.33
C THR A 2 4.37 -3.58 -20.42
N ASP A 3 4.21 -3.72 -19.09
CA ASP A 3 5.05 -2.97 -18.13
C ASP A 3 6.52 -3.35 -18.26
N GLU A 4 6.81 -4.62 -18.54
CA GLU A 4 8.17 -5.13 -18.75
C GLU A 4 8.81 -4.51 -20.01
N SER A 5 8.03 -4.35 -21.09
CA SER A 5 8.52 -3.69 -22.31
C SER A 5 8.72 -2.19 -22.12
N LEU A 6 7.91 -1.53 -21.29
CA LEU A 6 8.13 -0.15 -20.90
C LEU A 6 9.43 0.00 -20.09
N MET A 7 9.71 -0.94 -19.18
CA MET A 7 10.95 -0.92 -18.42
C MET A 7 12.20 -1.11 -19.29
N GLN A 8 12.13 -1.95 -20.35
CA GLN A 8 13.19 -2.05 -21.33
C GLN A 8 13.43 -0.73 -22.08
N ALA A 9 12.35 -0.05 -22.47
CA ALA A 9 12.42 1.25 -23.13
C ALA A 9 13.01 2.32 -22.18
N ILE A 10 12.63 2.33 -20.90
CA ILE A 10 13.21 3.22 -19.88
C ILE A 10 14.72 2.98 -19.74
N SER A 11 15.16 1.73 -19.73
CA SER A 11 16.59 1.37 -19.69
C SER A 11 17.35 1.89 -20.91
N SER A 12 16.67 2.09 -22.03
CA SER A 12 17.22 2.66 -23.26
C SER A 12 17.08 4.19 -23.32
N GLY A 13 16.56 4.83 -22.26
CA GLY A 13 16.41 6.28 -22.14
C GLY A 13 15.11 6.85 -22.71
N ASP A 14 14.09 6.04 -23.00
CA ASP A 14 12.80 6.51 -23.48
C ASP A 14 11.98 7.16 -22.37
N LYS A 15 11.84 8.49 -22.45
CA LYS A 15 11.08 9.29 -21.46
C LYS A 15 9.57 9.01 -21.54
N ARG A 16 9.01 8.74 -22.70
CA ARG A 16 7.57 8.46 -22.87
C ARG A 16 7.19 7.14 -22.19
N ALA A 17 8.07 6.15 -22.25
CA ALA A 17 7.87 4.91 -21.52
C ALA A 17 7.82 5.13 -20.00
N PHE A 18 8.64 6.05 -19.48
CA PHE A 18 8.58 6.44 -18.08
C PHE A 18 7.26 7.14 -17.72
N ASP A 19 6.83 8.10 -18.54
CA ASP A 19 5.56 8.81 -18.31
C ASP A 19 4.39 7.82 -18.25
N GLU A 20 4.36 6.81 -19.14
CA GLU A 20 3.32 5.79 -19.16
C GLU A 20 3.35 4.89 -17.90
N VAL A 21 4.52 4.48 -17.43
CA VAL A 21 4.65 3.71 -16.17
C VAL A 21 4.22 4.58 -14.98
N TYR A 22 4.59 5.86 -14.97
CA TYR A 22 4.18 6.79 -13.93
C TYR A 22 2.65 6.94 -13.88
N GLU A 23 2.00 7.18 -15.00
CA GLU A 23 0.53 7.29 -15.09
C GLU A 23 -0.19 6.02 -14.61
N ARG A 24 0.34 4.83 -14.92
CA ARG A 24 -0.25 3.55 -14.50
C ARG A 24 -0.16 3.31 -12.99
N TYR A 25 0.96 3.68 -12.38
CA TYR A 25 1.30 3.22 -11.03
C TYR A 25 1.30 4.31 -9.95
N ALA A 26 1.50 5.59 -10.27
CA ALA A 26 1.70 6.62 -9.26
C ALA A 26 0.51 6.75 -8.29
N ALA A 27 -0.72 6.80 -8.80
CA ALA A 27 -1.90 6.91 -7.97
C ALA A 27 -2.16 5.67 -7.10
N ALA A 28 -1.88 4.47 -7.62
CA ALA A 28 -2.02 3.22 -6.86
C ALA A 28 -0.96 3.12 -5.76
N LEU A 29 0.30 3.45 -6.07
CA LEU A 29 1.40 3.49 -5.11
C LEU A 29 1.18 4.54 -4.03
N LEU A 30 0.66 5.73 -4.37
CA LEU A 30 0.31 6.75 -3.38
C LEU A 30 -0.73 6.22 -2.39
N ARG A 31 -1.81 5.58 -2.89
CA ARG A 31 -2.81 4.96 -2.02
C ARG A 31 -2.22 3.84 -1.16
N TYR A 32 -1.32 3.04 -1.72
CA TYR A 32 -0.60 2.01 -0.97
C TYR A 32 0.23 2.61 0.16
N PHE A 33 1.08 3.60 -0.12
CA PHE A 33 1.89 4.28 0.88
C PHE A 33 1.04 4.99 1.94
N MET A 34 -0.06 5.64 1.55
CA MET A 34 -1.01 6.25 2.50
C MET A 34 -1.54 5.23 3.52
N ARG A 35 -1.84 3.99 3.09
CA ARG A 35 -2.28 2.92 3.99
C ARG A 35 -1.14 2.40 4.89
N MET A 36 0.07 2.31 4.35
CA MET A 36 1.22 1.77 5.08
C MET A 36 1.87 2.80 6.02
N LEU A 37 1.79 4.09 5.71
CA LEU A 37 2.45 5.17 6.44
C LEU A 37 1.46 6.00 7.28
N TRP A 38 0.47 5.36 7.89
CA TRP A 38 -0.50 5.97 8.82
C TRP A 38 -1.17 7.24 8.27
N ARG A 39 -1.45 7.27 6.95
CA ARG A 39 -2.09 8.38 6.23
C ARG A 39 -1.26 9.67 6.22
N ASP A 40 0.02 9.59 6.46
CA ASP A 40 0.97 10.69 6.28
C ASP A 40 1.13 10.95 4.77
N ARG A 41 0.42 11.98 4.29
CA ARG A 41 0.34 12.30 2.85
C ARG A 41 1.67 12.78 2.32
N GLU A 42 2.33 13.71 3.02
CA GLU A 42 3.62 14.28 2.61
C GLU A 42 4.67 13.18 2.45
N LYS A 43 4.81 12.35 3.46
CA LYS A 43 5.72 11.19 3.41
C LYS A 43 5.35 10.21 2.31
N SER A 44 4.06 9.98 2.06
CA SER A 44 3.61 9.07 1.00
C SER A 44 3.93 9.60 -0.39
N GLU A 45 3.79 10.91 -0.62
CA GLU A 45 4.17 11.58 -1.86
C GLU A 45 5.70 11.51 -2.06
N ASP A 46 6.49 11.75 -1.02
CA ASP A 46 7.95 11.59 -1.04
C ASP A 46 8.36 10.15 -1.41
N PHE A 47 7.66 9.16 -0.87
CA PHE A 47 7.94 7.75 -1.17
C PHE A 47 7.61 7.39 -2.61
N VAL A 48 6.54 7.95 -3.17
CA VAL A 48 6.23 7.80 -4.61
C VAL A 48 7.36 8.40 -5.45
N HIS A 49 7.78 9.63 -5.16
CA HIS A 49 8.88 10.30 -5.87
C HIS A 49 10.19 9.52 -5.77
N ASP A 50 10.55 9.05 -4.58
CA ASP A 50 11.77 8.27 -4.34
C ASP A 50 11.75 6.93 -5.09
N LEU A 51 10.59 6.26 -5.15
CA LEU A 51 10.44 5.01 -5.88
C LEU A 51 10.63 5.23 -7.37
N PHE A 52 9.97 6.22 -7.97
CA PHE A 52 10.13 6.52 -9.39
C PHE A 52 11.53 7.05 -9.72
N ALA A 53 12.15 7.81 -8.82
CA ALA A 53 13.56 8.20 -8.98
C ALA A 53 14.50 6.98 -9.02
N LYS A 54 14.23 5.92 -8.24
CA LYS A 54 14.99 4.67 -8.31
C LYS A 54 14.80 3.95 -9.65
N ILE A 55 13.57 3.90 -10.17
CA ILE A 55 13.26 3.31 -11.48
C ILE A 55 14.09 3.98 -12.58
N VAL A 56 14.17 5.31 -12.58
CA VAL A 56 14.92 6.07 -13.61
C VAL A 56 16.43 5.94 -13.44
N ARG A 57 16.92 6.01 -12.19
CA ARG A 57 18.37 6.00 -11.93
C ARG A 57 19.01 4.64 -12.11
N LYS A 58 18.26 3.56 -11.89
CA LYS A 58 18.77 2.19 -11.88
C LYS A 58 17.75 1.22 -12.46
N PRO A 59 17.33 1.41 -13.72
CA PRO A 59 16.35 0.55 -14.37
C PRO A 59 16.83 -0.90 -14.48
N GLU A 60 18.15 -1.12 -14.46
CA GLU A 60 18.79 -2.44 -14.47
C GLU A 60 18.51 -3.28 -13.20
N TYR A 61 17.97 -2.70 -12.14
CA TYR A 61 17.57 -3.45 -10.94
C TYR A 61 16.27 -4.25 -11.16
N PHE A 62 15.54 -3.95 -12.22
CA PHE A 62 14.40 -4.74 -12.61
C PHE A 62 14.80 -5.81 -13.64
N ASP A 63 14.55 -7.06 -13.30
CA ASP A 63 14.68 -8.19 -14.22
C ASP A 63 13.40 -8.28 -15.07
N THR A 64 13.52 -7.98 -16.36
CA THR A 64 12.39 -7.95 -17.32
C THR A 64 11.76 -9.32 -17.59
N SER A 65 12.33 -10.41 -17.10
CA SER A 65 11.71 -11.74 -17.12
C SER A 65 10.67 -11.95 -16.02
N ARG A 66 10.57 -11.00 -15.08
CA ARG A 66 9.66 -11.04 -13.92
C ARG A 66 8.52 -10.03 -14.07
N SER A 67 7.44 -10.20 -13.29
CA SER A 67 6.35 -9.24 -13.24
C SER A 67 6.80 -7.89 -12.69
N PHE A 68 6.66 -6.82 -13.47
CA PHE A 68 6.94 -5.47 -13.00
C PHE A 68 6.06 -5.09 -11.81
N LYS A 69 4.77 -5.45 -11.86
CA LYS A 69 3.85 -5.19 -10.76
C LYS A 69 4.33 -5.80 -9.45
N THR A 70 4.71 -7.07 -9.45
CA THR A 70 5.25 -7.74 -8.26
C THR A 70 6.52 -7.06 -7.75
N TRP A 71 7.42 -6.71 -8.67
CA TRP A 71 8.68 -6.03 -8.32
C TRP A 71 8.46 -4.64 -7.72
N VAL A 72 7.61 -3.80 -8.33
CA VAL A 72 7.39 -2.43 -7.83
C VAL A 72 6.76 -2.43 -6.44
N TYR A 73 5.83 -3.37 -6.16
CA TYR A 73 5.29 -3.51 -4.81
C TYR A 73 6.29 -4.12 -3.81
N SER A 74 7.25 -4.95 -4.25
CA SER A 74 8.36 -5.39 -3.40
C SER A 74 9.24 -4.20 -3.00
N VAL A 75 9.57 -3.32 -3.95
CA VAL A 75 10.33 -2.10 -3.65
C VAL A 75 9.55 -1.20 -2.69
N ALA A 76 8.25 -0.96 -2.94
CA ALA A 76 7.40 -0.14 -2.09
C ALA A 76 7.31 -0.71 -0.66
N ASN A 77 7.08 -2.01 -0.52
CA ASN A 77 7.00 -2.68 0.77
C ASN A 77 8.33 -2.60 1.55
N ASN A 78 9.45 -2.77 0.89
CA ASN A 78 10.77 -2.63 1.53
C ASN A 78 11.04 -1.19 2.00
N MET A 79 10.55 -0.17 1.28
CA MET A 79 10.61 1.22 1.73
C MET A 79 9.81 1.40 3.02
N CYS A 80 8.59 0.87 3.10
CA CYS A 80 7.76 0.91 4.31
C CYS A 80 8.41 0.19 5.49
N LYS A 81 8.93 -1.04 5.28
CA LYS A 81 9.65 -1.80 6.32
C LYS A 81 10.84 -1.03 6.89
N ASN A 82 11.59 -0.32 6.04
CA ASN A 82 12.70 0.50 6.47
C ASN A 82 12.23 1.70 7.32
N GLU A 83 11.09 2.30 6.98
CA GLU A 83 10.52 3.39 7.76
C GLU A 83 10.01 2.90 9.12
N TYR A 84 9.36 1.74 9.18
CA TYR A 84 8.94 1.13 10.45
C TYR A 84 10.14 0.90 11.38
N LYS A 85 11.24 0.34 10.88
CA LYS A 85 12.47 0.16 11.65
C LYS A 85 13.04 1.49 12.16
N LYS A 86 13.04 2.54 11.32
CA LYS A 86 13.50 3.87 11.75
C LYS A 86 12.63 4.44 12.88
N GLN A 87 11.31 4.23 12.81
CA GLN A 87 10.41 4.71 13.85
C GLN A 87 10.56 3.93 15.16
N GLU A 88 10.75 2.61 15.10
CA GLU A 88 11.04 1.79 16.28
C GLU A 88 12.32 2.27 17.01
N VAL A 89 13.38 2.54 16.24
CA VAL A 89 14.64 3.07 16.79
C VAL A 89 14.41 4.45 17.43
N ARG A 90 13.65 5.34 16.79
CA ARG A 90 13.33 6.67 17.35
C ARG A 90 12.51 6.56 18.64
N LYS A 91 11.51 5.68 18.68
CA LYS A 91 10.71 5.44 19.89
C LYS A 91 11.55 4.86 21.02
N GLY A 92 12.53 4.00 20.74
CA GLY A 92 13.47 3.48 21.72
C GLY A 92 14.45 4.52 22.27
N MET A 93 14.72 5.60 21.53
CA MET A 93 15.57 6.73 21.97
C MET A 93 14.78 7.86 22.66
N SER A 94 13.47 7.94 22.43
CA SER A 94 12.58 8.95 23.00
C SER A 94 11.69 8.28 24.06
N ASN A 95 12.00 8.51 25.32
CA ASN A 95 11.09 8.18 26.43
C ASN A 95 9.88 9.11 26.36
N GLY A 96 8.76 8.64 25.82
CA GLY A 96 7.45 9.22 26.04
C GLY A 96 6.81 9.95 24.87
N LEU A 97 5.60 9.51 24.54
CA LEU A 97 4.49 10.25 23.94
C LEU A 97 4.73 10.87 22.55
N ASP A 98 4.48 10.07 21.51
CA ASP A 98 3.94 10.62 20.28
C ASP A 98 2.93 9.62 19.67
N ASN A 99 1.68 9.82 20.03
CA ASN A 99 0.55 9.27 19.28
C ASN A 99 0.41 10.10 18.01
N HIS A 100 0.91 9.61 16.88
CA HIS A 100 0.60 10.20 15.58
C HIS A 100 -0.85 9.88 15.18
N TYR A 101 -1.78 10.63 15.76
CA TYR A 101 -3.09 10.85 15.15
C TYR A 101 -2.92 11.98 14.14
N SER A 102 -2.77 11.65 12.87
CA SER A 102 -2.88 12.64 11.81
C SER A 102 -4.33 13.08 11.66
N LEU A 103 -4.54 14.38 11.80
CA LEU A 103 -5.84 15.05 11.68
C LEU A 103 -6.43 14.85 10.28
N TYR A 104 -7.69 14.49 10.27
CA TYR A 104 -8.56 14.36 9.10
C TYR A 104 -8.67 15.67 8.34
N ASP A 105 -8.42 15.65 7.04
CA ASP A 105 -8.87 16.69 6.12
C ASP A 105 -10.29 16.34 5.65
N LYS A 106 -11.26 17.10 6.18
CA LYS A 106 -12.67 17.01 5.77
C LYS A 106 -12.86 17.83 4.52
N ASN A 107 -13.03 17.19 3.38
CA ASN A 107 -13.77 17.80 2.28
C ASN A 107 -14.43 16.72 1.41
N THR A 108 -15.73 16.59 1.45
CA THR A 108 -16.61 16.65 0.28
C THR A 108 -18.03 16.17 0.56
N ASN A 109 -18.96 16.75 -0.13
CA ASN A 109 -20.40 16.90 -0.05
C ASN A 109 -21.27 15.69 -0.45
N VAL A 110 -22.50 15.68 0.14
CA VAL A 110 -23.86 15.38 -0.39
C VAL A 110 -24.45 13.97 -0.16
N MET A 111 -25.63 13.94 0.25
CA MET A 111 -26.58 13.12 1.02
C MET A 111 -26.81 11.62 0.73
N ASN A 112 -26.54 11.05 -0.45
CA ASN A 112 -26.44 9.59 -0.68
C ASN A 112 -25.01 9.09 -0.54
N GLU A 113 -24.05 9.98 -0.55
CA GLU A 113 -22.65 9.79 -0.27
C GLU A 113 -22.35 9.61 1.22
N VAL A 114 -23.28 9.95 2.11
CA VAL A 114 -23.02 9.98 3.56
C VAL A 114 -22.83 8.59 4.13
N GLN A 115 -23.64 7.61 3.74
CA GLN A 115 -23.49 6.24 4.22
C GLN A 115 -22.26 5.54 3.62
N ASP A 116 -22.00 5.78 2.33
CA ASP A 116 -20.77 5.30 1.67
C ASP A 116 -19.54 5.98 2.24
N ASN A 117 -19.61 7.26 2.58
CA ASN A 117 -18.52 7.99 3.23
C ASN A 117 -18.25 7.47 4.65
N PHE A 118 -19.28 7.21 5.46
CA PHE A 118 -19.10 6.63 6.80
C PHE A 118 -18.50 5.23 6.74
N PHE A 119 -18.96 4.39 5.83
CA PHE A 119 -18.36 3.07 5.61
C PHE A 119 -16.90 3.19 5.17
N GLN A 120 -16.60 4.06 4.19
CA GLN A 120 -15.23 4.28 3.70
C GLN A 120 -14.31 4.80 4.82
N GLU A 121 -14.80 5.72 5.65
CA GLU A 121 -14.04 6.22 6.80
C GLU A 121 -13.77 5.11 7.82
N ALA A 122 -14.80 4.34 8.18
CA ALA A 122 -14.68 3.22 9.12
C ALA A 122 -13.74 2.14 8.58
N PHE A 123 -13.85 1.82 7.29
CA PHE A 123 -12.97 0.86 6.62
C PHE A 123 -11.51 1.32 6.62
N GLN A 124 -11.26 2.59 6.28
CA GLN A 124 -9.89 3.14 6.28
C GLN A 124 -9.30 3.17 7.70
N LYS A 125 -10.10 3.51 8.69
CA LYS A 125 -9.69 3.46 10.10
C LYS A 125 -9.35 2.03 10.52
N SER A 126 -10.24 1.08 10.25
CA SER A 126 -10.03 -0.33 10.57
C SER A 126 -8.78 -0.92 9.89
N LEU A 127 -8.46 -0.45 8.66
CA LEU A 127 -7.22 -0.84 7.99
C LEU A 127 -5.97 -0.30 8.70
N VAL A 128 -6.02 0.94 9.21
CA VAL A 128 -4.88 1.53 9.95
C VAL A 128 -4.70 0.85 11.30
N ASP A 129 -5.79 0.42 11.94
CA ASP A 129 -5.77 -0.26 13.25
C ASP A 129 -5.31 -1.73 13.13
N LEU A 130 -5.31 -2.31 11.92
CA LEU A 130 -4.73 -3.63 11.69
C LEU A 130 -3.21 -3.64 11.98
N ASP A 131 -2.74 -4.75 12.55
CA ASP A 131 -1.30 -5.06 12.61
C ASP A 131 -0.67 -4.94 11.21
N ASP A 132 0.53 -4.39 11.13
CA ASP A 132 1.22 -4.10 9.87
C ASP A 132 1.26 -5.30 8.92
N LYS A 133 1.53 -6.51 9.43
CA LYS A 133 1.64 -7.74 8.62
C LYS A 133 0.32 -8.14 7.99
N HIS A 134 -0.79 -7.94 8.72
CA HIS A 134 -2.14 -8.24 8.22
C HIS A 134 -2.58 -7.18 7.22
N ARG A 135 -2.30 -5.90 7.50
CA ARG A 135 -2.59 -4.77 6.62
C ARG A 135 -1.85 -4.87 5.29
N GLU A 136 -0.55 -5.24 5.31
CA GLU A 136 0.25 -5.48 4.10
C GLU A 136 -0.38 -6.56 3.21
N ALA A 137 -0.64 -7.74 3.78
CA ALA A 137 -1.20 -8.86 3.02
C ALA A 137 -2.58 -8.52 2.45
N PHE A 138 -3.45 -7.91 3.26
CA PHE A 138 -4.81 -7.52 2.84
C PHE A 138 -4.77 -6.48 1.72
N SER A 139 -3.96 -5.44 1.86
CA SER A 139 -3.83 -4.39 0.86
C SER A 139 -3.33 -4.94 -0.48
N LEU A 140 -2.28 -5.75 -0.47
CA LEU A 140 -1.74 -6.37 -1.68
C LEU A 140 -2.76 -7.27 -2.37
N ARG A 141 -3.57 -8.02 -1.60
CA ARG A 141 -4.56 -8.95 -2.16
C ARG A 141 -5.78 -8.23 -2.71
N HIS A 142 -6.44 -7.42 -1.87
CA HIS A 142 -7.79 -6.92 -2.15
C HIS A 142 -7.82 -5.55 -2.79
N LEU A 143 -6.78 -4.74 -2.59
CA LEU A 143 -6.73 -3.37 -3.11
C LEU A 143 -5.79 -3.26 -4.31
N GLU A 144 -4.72 -4.05 -4.34
CA GLU A 144 -3.76 -4.05 -5.46
C GLU A 144 -3.95 -5.25 -6.39
N GLY A 145 -4.72 -6.26 -5.99
CA GLY A 145 -5.11 -7.39 -6.84
C GLY A 145 -4.00 -8.40 -7.12
N LEU A 146 -3.00 -8.54 -6.24
CA LEU A 146 -1.96 -9.54 -6.37
C LEU A 146 -2.48 -10.94 -6.02
N SER A 147 -1.94 -11.95 -6.67
CA SER A 147 -2.17 -13.37 -6.32
C SER A 147 -1.44 -13.73 -5.01
N ILE A 148 -1.83 -14.82 -4.37
CA ILE A 148 -1.16 -15.32 -3.14
C ILE A 148 0.32 -15.57 -3.39
N LYS A 149 0.68 -16.11 -4.56
CA LYS A 149 2.06 -16.35 -4.96
C LYS A 149 2.87 -15.05 -5.08
N GLU A 150 2.32 -14.05 -5.76
CA GLU A 150 2.96 -12.73 -5.89
C GLU A 150 3.10 -12.04 -4.53
N ILE A 151 2.11 -12.14 -3.64
CA ILE A 151 2.20 -11.59 -2.28
C ILE A 151 3.28 -12.30 -1.47
N ALA A 152 3.39 -13.62 -1.60
CA ALA A 152 4.45 -14.40 -0.95
C ALA A 152 5.85 -13.93 -1.40
N GLU A 153 6.00 -13.61 -2.69
CA GLU A 153 7.22 -13.04 -3.26
C GLU A 153 7.47 -11.60 -2.75
N VAL A 154 6.47 -10.72 -2.78
CA VAL A 154 6.57 -9.33 -2.29
C VAL A 154 6.96 -9.27 -0.81
N LEU A 155 6.33 -10.11 0.02
CA LEU A 155 6.53 -10.10 1.46
C LEU A 155 7.70 -10.99 1.92
N GLU A 156 8.29 -11.78 1.01
CA GLU A 156 9.35 -12.76 1.30
C GLU A 156 8.95 -13.80 2.35
N ILE A 157 7.73 -14.34 2.23
CA ILE A 157 7.13 -15.36 3.11
C ILE A 157 6.52 -16.49 2.29
N ASN A 158 6.20 -17.62 2.93
CA ASN A 158 5.50 -18.70 2.23
C ASN A 158 4.00 -18.40 2.03
N GLU A 159 3.39 -19.04 1.03
CA GLU A 159 1.97 -18.86 0.70
C GLU A 159 1.02 -19.24 1.85
N GLY A 160 1.38 -20.20 2.69
CA GLY A 160 0.61 -20.58 3.86
C GLY A 160 0.51 -19.43 4.87
N THR A 161 1.62 -18.71 5.07
CA THR A 161 1.66 -17.49 5.90
C THR A 161 0.82 -16.37 5.30
N VAL A 162 0.84 -16.20 3.96
CA VAL A 162 -0.03 -15.22 3.28
C VAL A 162 -1.51 -15.55 3.56
N LYS A 163 -1.91 -16.81 3.37
CA LYS A 163 -3.29 -17.26 3.61
C LYS A 163 -3.74 -17.01 5.05
N SER A 164 -2.89 -17.31 6.03
CA SER A 164 -3.22 -17.06 7.44
C SER A 164 -3.33 -15.58 7.76
N ARG A 165 -2.43 -14.73 7.24
CA ARG A 165 -2.51 -13.28 7.40
C ARG A 165 -3.80 -12.71 6.79
N LEU A 166 -4.17 -13.15 5.60
CA LEU A 166 -5.43 -12.77 4.93
C LEU A 166 -6.64 -13.18 5.74
N PHE A 167 -6.65 -14.39 6.28
CA PHE A 167 -7.75 -14.88 7.12
C PHE A 167 -7.95 -14.00 8.36
N TYR A 168 -6.89 -13.71 9.10
CA TYR A 168 -6.98 -12.86 10.29
C TYR A 168 -7.32 -11.40 9.95
N ALA A 169 -6.76 -10.86 8.88
CA ALA A 169 -7.12 -9.52 8.41
C ALA A 169 -8.60 -9.41 8.06
N THR A 170 -9.12 -10.36 7.27
CA THR A 170 -10.53 -10.38 6.86
C THR A 170 -11.45 -10.54 8.07
N LYS A 171 -11.11 -11.44 9.02
CA LYS A 171 -11.87 -11.64 10.25
C LYS A 171 -11.94 -10.36 11.08
N TYR A 172 -10.81 -9.68 11.28
CA TYR A 172 -10.76 -8.43 12.02
C TYR A 172 -11.61 -7.33 11.36
N LEU A 173 -11.47 -7.15 10.04
CA LEU A 173 -12.23 -6.13 9.31
C LEU A 173 -13.73 -6.42 9.31
N ALA A 174 -14.13 -7.68 9.16
CA ALA A 174 -15.54 -8.08 9.24
C ALA A 174 -16.13 -7.76 10.61
N GLU A 175 -15.40 -7.99 11.70
CA GLU A 175 -15.86 -7.67 13.06
C GLU A 175 -15.92 -6.15 13.27
N SER A 176 -14.88 -5.41 12.85
CA SER A 176 -14.81 -3.95 12.99
C SER A 176 -15.88 -3.21 12.20
N LEU A 177 -16.36 -3.81 11.10
CA LEU A 177 -17.36 -3.22 10.19
C LEU A 177 -18.75 -3.86 10.33
N LYS A 178 -18.99 -4.60 11.40
CA LYS A 178 -20.21 -5.36 11.61
C LYS A 178 -21.49 -4.50 11.56
N GLU A 179 -21.43 -3.28 12.09
CA GLU A 179 -22.54 -2.33 12.07
C GLU A 179 -22.98 -1.90 10.65
N PHE A 180 -22.10 -2.06 9.65
CA PHE A 180 -22.40 -1.77 8.24
C PHE A 180 -22.91 -2.98 7.47
N ASN A 181 -23.11 -4.13 8.14
CA ASN A 181 -23.59 -5.34 7.48
C ASN A 181 -25.09 -5.27 7.24
N PRO A 182 -25.58 -5.19 5.98
CA PRO A 182 -27.02 -5.06 5.68
C PRO A 182 -27.84 -6.28 6.06
N VAL A 183 -27.20 -7.42 6.38
CA VAL A 183 -27.90 -8.67 6.73
C VAL A 183 -28.27 -8.71 8.23
N GLU A 184 -27.54 -8.05 9.10
CA GLU A 184 -27.79 -8.02 10.55
C GLU A 184 -28.69 -6.86 11.00
N ASN A 185 -29.00 -5.91 10.10
CA ASN A 185 -29.84 -4.73 10.38
C ASN A 185 -31.30 -4.93 9.90
N ARG A 186 -31.79 -6.17 9.79
CA ARG A 186 -33.22 -6.48 9.51
C ARG A 186 -33.89 -7.15 10.69
#